data_d57de767774f8b891ff8baa41c0681f9
#
_entry.id   d57de767774f8b891ff8baa41c0681f9
#
_cell.length_a   1.000
_cell.length_b   1.000
_cell.length_c   1.000
_cell.angle_alpha   90.00
_cell.angle_beta   90.00
_cell.angle_gamma   90.00
#
_symmetry.space_group_name_H-M   'P 1'
#
loop_
_entity.id
_entity.type
_entity.pdbx_description
1 polymer ?
#
loop_
_entity_poly.entity_id
_entity_poly.type
_entity_poly.pdbx_seq_one_letter_code
_entity_poly.pdbx_strand_id
1 'polypeptide(L)'
;MRQSYLKNAALMTGADVLLRLAGMGLRIWLANALGGEGMGLYQLVLAVYSLFVTLATAGVSVAATRLMAEELARSPAEARGMLHCLLLAGAGLGVLALAAQFGLAGLAAKWWLGDVRAAGALRVSSLGLLWMAVSSVLRGFFIARRQVEPNVLSQLAEQTVRIGIVYFALERADALLSLIHI
;
A
#
# COMPACT_ATOMS: atom_id res chain seq x y z
N MET A 1 -24.93 -15.75 15.82
CA MET A 1 -23.84 -14.80 16.05
C MET A 1 -22.45 -15.45 16.04
N ARG A 2 -22.18 -16.52 16.83
CA ARG A 2 -20.87 -17.17 16.91
C ARG A 2 -20.33 -17.73 15.57
N GLN A 3 -21.20 -18.30 14.74
CA GLN A 3 -20.80 -18.86 13.44
C GLN A 3 -20.39 -17.77 12.43
N SER A 4 -21.01 -16.59 12.45
CA SER A 4 -20.61 -15.47 11.59
C SER A 4 -19.22 -14.92 11.95
N TYR A 5 -18.88 -14.86 13.24
CA TYR A 5 -17.57 -14.43 13.69
C TYR A 5 -16.47 -15.41 13.28
N LEU A 6 -16.70 -16.71 13.43
CA LEU A 6 -15.75 -17.74 13.03
C LEU A 6 -15.53 -17.76 11.52
N LYS A 7 -16.61 -17.60 10.73
CA LYS A 7 -16.54 -17.51 9.27
C LYS A 7 -15.72 -16.27 8.83
N ASN A 8 -15.99 -15.12 9.42
CA ASN A 8 -15.26 -13.89 9.09
C ASN A 8 -13.79 -13.95 9.51
N ALA A 9 -13.49 -14.52 10.68
CA ALA A 9 -12.13 -14.72 11.13
C ALA A 9 -11.36 -15.69 10.21
N ALA A 10 -11.98 -16.82 9.84
CA ALA A 10 -11.38 -17.80 8.94
C ALA A 10 -11.14 -17.19 7.55
N LEU A 11 -12.06 -16.38 7.04
CA LEU A 11 -11.94 -15.71 5.74
C LEU A 11 -10.81 -14.68 5.77
N MET A 12 -10.68 -13.88 6.82
CA MET A 12 -9.56 -12.94 6.98
C MET A 12 -8.21 -13.68 7.06
N THR A 13 -8.12 -14.69 7.91
CA THR A 13 -6.88 -15.46 8.09
C THR A 13 -6.49 -16.18 6.80
N GLY A 14 -7.45 -16.78 6.10
CA GLY A 14 -7.22 -17.44 4.82
C GLY A 14 -6.73 -16.47 3.74
N ALA A 15 -7.37 -15.29 3.65
CA ALA A 15 -6.95 -14.23 2.73
C ALA A 15 -5.54 -13.73 3.05
N ASP A 16 -5.22 -13.49 4.31
CA ASP A 16 -3.89 -13.05 4.74
C ASP A 16 -2.80 -14.08 4.38
N VAL A 17 -3.08 -15.37 4.57
CA VAL A 17 -2.15 -16.45 4.20
C VAL A 17 -1.93 -16.46 2.67
N LEU A 18 -3.00 -16.39 1.88
CA LEU A 18 -2.91 -16.36 0.41
C LEU A 18 -2.12 -15.12 -0.07
N LEU A 19 -2.38 -13.94 0.50
CA LEU A 19 -1.66 -12.72 0.16
C LEU A 19 -0.17 -12.81 0.50
N ARG A 20 0.18 -13.42 1.63
CA ARG A 20 1.58 -13.65 2.02
C ARG A 20 2.29 -14.61 1.08
N LEU A 21 1.63 -15.72 0.71
CA LEU A 21 2.18 -16.69 -0.24
C LEU A 21 2.39 -16.07 -1.63
N ALA A 22 1.40 -15.32 -2.12
CA ALA A 22 1.52 -14.59 -3.38
C ALA A 22 2.64 -13.55 -3.35
N GLY A 23 2.78 -12.80 -2.25
CA GLY A 23 3.86 -11.84 -2.05
C GLY A 23 5.25 -12.50 -1.98
N MET A 24 5.33 -13.69 -1.36
CA MET A 24 6.57 -14.46 -1.32
C MET A 24 6.95 -14.99 -2.70
N GLY A 25 6.00 -15.55 -3.45
CA GLY A 25 6.21 -15.98 -4.82
C GLY A 25 6.70 -14.85 -5.73
N LEU A 26 6.07 -13.67 -5.63
CA LEU A 26 6.50 -12.48 -6.37
C LEU A 26 7.93 -12.07 -6.01
N ARG A 27 8.32 -12.12 -4.74
CA ARG A 27 9.69 -11.79 -4.31
C ARG A 27 10.73 -12.76 -4.86
N ILE A 28 10.43 -14.07 -4.84
CA ILE A 28 11.34 -15.10 -5.38
C ILE A 28 11.52 -14.88 -6.88
N TRP A 29 10.41 -14.67 -7.60
CA TRP A 29 10.46 -14.41 -9.04
C TRP A 29 11.24 -13.12 -9.36
N LEU A 30 11.00 -12.05 -8.61
CA LEU A 30 11.66 -10.77 -8.76
C LEU A 30 13.18 -10.87 -8.46
N ALA A 31 13.57 -11.66 -7.45
CA ALA A 31 14.97 -11.90 -7.11
C ALA A 31 15.70 -12.62 -8.25
N ASN A 32 15.05 -13.57 -8.91
CA ASN A 32 15.60 -14.26 -10.06
C ASN A 32 15.73 -13.35 -11.30
N ALA A 33 14.77 -12.44 -11.49
CA ALA A 33 14.77 -11.52 -12.63
C ALA A 33 15.76 -10.35 -12.47
N LEU A 34 15.84 -9.75 -11.28
CA LEU A 34 16.68 -8.57 -11.01
C LEU A 34 18.12 -8.91 -10.58
N GLY A 35 18.36 -10.16 -10.17
CA GLY A 35 19.63 -10.55 -9.56
C GLY A 35 19.84 -9.95 -8.16
N GLY A 36 21.01 -10.22 -7.56
CA GLY A 36 21.30 -9.84 -6.18
C GLY A 36 21.39 -8.31 -5.97
N GLU A 37 22.05 -7.60 -6.87
CA GLU A 37 22.24 -6.14 -6.80
C GLU A 37 20.89 -5.42 -6.97
N GLY A 38 20.12 -5.79 -7.98
CA GLY A 38 18.80 -5.18 -8.24
C GLY A 38 17.80 -5.45 -7.11
N MET A 39 17.82 -6.67 -6.55
CA MET A 39 16.95 -7.01 -5.40
C MET A 39 17.37 -6.25 -4.13
N GLY A 40 18.68 -6.03 -3.92
CA GLY A 40 19.19 -5.20 -2.84
C GLY A 40 18.67 -3.77 -2.93
N LEU A 41 18.80 -3.13 -4.11
CA LEU A 41 18.30 -1.78 -4.36
C LEU A 41 16.77 -1.69 -4.17
N TYR A 42 16.03 -2.67 -4.69
CA TYR A 42 14.58 -2.75 -4.50
C TYR A 42 14.19 -2.80 -3.02
N GLN A 43 14.86 -3.61 -2.20
CA GLN A 43 14.57 -3.69 -0.77
C GLN A 43 14.86 -2.39 -0.03
N LEU A 44 15.95 -1.70 -0.39
CA LEU A 44 16.29 -0.40 0.18
C LEU A 44 15.24 0.66 -0.16
N VAL A 45 14.78 0.72 -1.42
CA VAL A 45 13.68 1.60 -1.84
C VAL A 45 12.41 1.29 -1.07
N LEU A 46 12.06 -0.01 -0.91
CA LEU A 46 10.89 -0.41 -0.14
C LEU A 46 11.00 -0.04 1.34
N ALA A 47 12.19 -0.11 1.94
CA ALA A 47 12.39 0.28 3.33
C ALA A 47 12.08 1.77 3.55
N VAL A 48 12.62 2.65 2.69
CA VAL A 48 12.32 4.09 2.74
C VAL A 48 10.84 4.35 2.47
N TYR A 49 10.27 3.72 1.43
CA TYR A 49 8.85 3.85 1.11
C TYR A 49 7.95 3.42 2.27
N SER A 50 8.25 2.29 2.94
CA SER A 50 7.47 1.79 4.07
C SER A 50 7.48 2.74 5.26
N LEU A 51 8.57 3.46 5.49
CA LEU A 51 8.64 4.50 6.50
C LEU A 51 7.65 5.63 6.21
N PHE A 52 7.61 6.14 4.97
CA PHE A 52 6.65 7.17 4.58
C PHE A 52 5.21 6.67 4.57
N VAL A 53 4.96 5.41 4.16
CA VAL A 53 3.63 4.77 4.30
C VAL A 53 3.20 4.75 5.76
N THR A 54 4.09 4.35 6.66
CA THR A 54 3.78 4.33 8.09
C THR A 54 3.43 5.72 8.60
N LEU A 55 4.20 6.75 8.23
CA LEU A 55 3.91 8.14 8.60
C LEU A 55 2.58 8.63 8.04
N ALA A 56 2.27 8.30 6.77
CA ALA A 56 1.04 8.72 6.10
C ALA A 56 -0.21 8.04 6.66
N THR A 57 -0.07 6.80 7.15
CA THR A 57 -1.20 5.98 7.62
C THR A 57 -1.24 5.81 9.14
N ALA A 58 -0.22 6.30 9.87
CA ALA A 58 -0.10 6.15 11.32
C ALA A 58 -1.32 6.72 12.05
N GLY A 59 -2.02 5.84 12.73
CA GLY A 59 -3.22 6.21 13.48
C GLY A 59 -4.46 6.55 12.64
N VAL A 60 -4.34 6.81 11.34
CA VAL A 60 -5.46 7.22 10.47
C VAL A 60 -6.54 6.14 10.44
N SER A 61 -6.16 4.88 10.21
CA SER A 61 -7.11 3.76 10.19
C SER A 61 -7.79 3.56 11.55
N VAL A 62 -7.04 3.69 12.65
CA VAL A 62 -7.57 3.54 14.01
C VAL A 62 -8.52 4.69 14.34
N ALA A 63 -8.11 5.94 14.05
CA ALA A 63 -8.95 7.11 14.24
C ALA A 63 -10.24 7.03 13.39
N ALA A 64 -10.12 6.65 12.12
CA ALA A 64 -11.26 6.47 11.24
C ALA A 64 -12.21 5.39 11.76
N THR A 65 -11.69 4.24 12.22
CA THR A 65 -12.52 3.17 12.80
C THR A 65 -13.28 3.66 14.02
N ARG A 66 -12.61 4.37 14.93
CA ARG A 66 -13.20 4.85 16.17
C ARG A 66 -14.27 5.92 15.90
N LEU A 67 -13.90 6.97 15.18
CA LEU A 67 -14.81 8.09 14.88
C LEU A 67 -16.01 7.63 14.07
N MET A 68 -15.82 6.76 13.10
CA MET A 68 -16.92 6.19 12.32
C MET A 68 -17.83 5.29 13.15
N ALA A 69 -17.27 4.50 14.09
CA ALA A 69 -18.08 3.65 14.97
C ALA A 69 -18.93 4.50 15.93
N GLU A 70 -18.36 5.58 16.47
CA GLU A 70 -19.07 6.53 17.34
C GLU A 70 -20.19 7.24 16.57
N GLU A 71 -19.94 7.70 15.35
CA GLU A 71 -20.92 8.42 14.52
C GLU A 71 -22.03 7.51 14.01
N LEU A 72 -21.71 6.29 13.59
CA LEU A 72 -22.71 5.30 13.19
C LEU A 72 -23.66 4.92 14.33
N ALA A 73 -23.18 4.98 15.58
CA ALA A 73 -24.00 4.73 16.76
C ALA A 73 -24.92 5.93 17.11
N ARG A 74 -24.49 7.16 16.77
CA ARG A 74 -25.26 8.39 17.05
C ARG A 74 -26.29 8.69 15.97
N SER A 75 -25.82 8.83 14.73
CA SER A 75 -26.65 9.24 13.59
C SER A 75 -26.09 8.64 12.28
N PRO A 76 -26.69 7.56 11.76
CA PRO A 76 -26.25 6.98 10.49
C PRO A 76 -26.32 7.95 9.30
N ALA A 77 -27.15 9.00 9.38
CA ALA A 77 -27.28 10.02 8.34
C ALA A 77 -26.05 10.95 8.28
N GLU A 78 -25.48 11.28 9.44
CA GLU A 78 -24.32 12.18 9.57
C GLU A 78 -23.00 11.45 9.30
N ALA A 79 -22.99 10.12 9.35
CA ALA A 79 -21.81 9.29 9.08
C ALA A 79 -21.17 9.55 7.71
N ARG A 80 -21.95 10.01 6.70
CA ARG A 80 -21.42 10.40 5.40
C ARG A 80 -20.57 11.67 5.49
N GLY A 81 -20.98 12.66 6.25
CA GLY A 81 -20.21 13.89 6.48
C GLY A 81 -18.89 13.60 7.18
N MET A 82 -18.93 12.76 8.22
CA MET A 82 -17.72 12.30 8.92
C MET A 82 -16.77 11.56 7.98
N LEU A 83 -17.27 10.68 7.12
CA LEU A 83 -16.45 9.97 6.13
C LEU A 83 -15.74 10.94 5.17
N HIS A 84 -16.42 11.95 4.66
CA HIS A 84 -15.79 12.96 3.80
C HIS A 84 -14.70 13.74 4.53
N CYS A 85 -14.93 14.14 5.78
CA CYS A 85 -13.93 14.80 6.60
C CYS A 85 -12.67 13.93 6.80
N LEU A 86 -12.87 12.64 7.12
CA LEU A 86 -11.78 11.70 7.29
C LEU A 86 -11.03 11.43 5.98
N LEU A 87 -11.73 11.36 4.84
CA LEU A 87 -11.09 11.21 3.54
C LEU A 87 -10.24 12.42 3.18
N LEU A 88 -10.74 13.64 3.43
CA LEU A 88 -9.97 14.86 3.20
C LEU A 88 -8.74 14.94 4.11
N ALA A 89 -8.88 14.58 5.38
CA ALA A 89 -7.76 14.54 6.32
C ALA A 89 -6.72 13.48 5.90
N GLY A 90 -7.16 12.27 5.54
CA GLY A 90 -6.29 11.20 5.04
C GLY A 90 -5.60 11.59 3.73
N ALA A 91 -6.33 12.18 2.79
CA ALA A 91 -5.74 12.70 1.55
C ALA A 91 -4.71 13.79 1.81
N GLY A 92 -4.98 14.72 2.73
CA GLY A 92 -4.04 15.77 3.16
C GLY A 92 -2.73 15.18 3.70
N LEU A 93 -2.82 14.20 4.60
CA LEU A 93 -1.64 13.48 5.10
C LEU A 93 -0.91 12.72 3.99
N GLY A 94 -1.64 12.11 3.08
CA GLY A 94 -1.08 11.43 1.91
C GLY A 94 -0.32 12.37 1.00
N VAL A 95 -0.86 13.57 0.73
CA VAL A 95 -0.19 14.62 -0.05
C VAL A 95 1.07 15.12 0.66
N LEU A 96 1.02 15.34 1.97
CA LEU A 96 2.19 15.74 2.75
C LEU A 96 3.29 14.68 2.71
N ALA A 97 2.95 13.41 2.89
CA ALA A 97 3.90 12.32 2.81
C ALA A 97 4.50 12.16 1.40
N LEU A 98 3.66 12.30 0.35
CA LEU A 98 4.09 12.31 -1.04
C LEU A 98 5.08 13.46 -1.28
N ALA A 99 4.75 14.68 -0.90
CA ALA A 99 5.61 15.85 -1.09
C ALA A 99 6.94 15.69 -0.33
N ALA A 100 6.88 15.17 0.90
CA ALA A 100 8.07 14.90 1.71
C ALA A 100 8.97 13.84 1.06
N GLN A 101 8.41 12.68 0.67
CA GLN A 101 9.20 11.63 0.02
C GLN A 101 9.74 12.08 -1.32
N PHE A 102 8.93 12.75 -2.14
CA PHE A 102 9.36 13.24 -3.46
C PHE A 102 10.51 14.25 -3.34
N GLY A 103 10.38 15.21 -2.42
CA GLY A 103 11.42 16.23 -2.17
C GLY A 103 12.69 15.65 -1.55
N LEU A 104 12.54 14.72 -0.62
CA LEU A 104 13.67 14.08 0.07
C LEU A 104 14.29 12.91 -0.70
N ALA A 105 13.70 12.47 -1.82
CA ALA A 105 14.14 11.31 -2.57
C ALA A 105 15.62 11.37 -2.98
N GLY A 106 16.11 12.54 -3.42
CA GLY A 106 17.50 12.72 -3.78
C GLY A 106 18.46 12.67 -2.59
N LEU A 107 18.05 13.23 -1.45
CA LEU A 107 18.83 13.18 -0.21
C LEU A 107 18.86 11.75 0.34
N ALA A 108 17.71 11.09 0.38
CA ALA A 108 17.60 9.70 0.83
C ALA A 108 18.45 8.75 -0.03
N ALA A 109 18.39 8.90 -1.36
CA ALA A 109 19.19 8.10 -2.28
C ALA A 109 20.70 8.28 -2.04
N LYS A 110 21.15 9.52 -1.86
CA LYS A 110 22.58 9.83 -1.69
C LYS A 110 23.10 9.49 -0.30
N TRP A 111 22.37 9.86 0.76
CA TRP A 111 22.88 9.78 2.13
C TRP A 111 22.49 8.49 2.87
N TRP A 112 21.33 7.91 2.56
CA TRP A 112 20.85 6.70 3.25
C TRP A 112 21.11 5.44 2.45
N LEU A 113 20.89 5.48 1.12
CA LEU A 113 21.01 4.30 0.28
C LEU A 113 22.40 4.18 -0.36
N GLY A 114 23.12 5.29 -0.51
CA GLY A 114 24.43 5.31 -1.18
C GLY A 114 24.35 5.08 -2.69
N ASP A 115 23.14 5.02 -3.27
CA ASP A 115 22.92 4.80 -4.71
C ASP A 115 21.94 5.83 -5.27
N VAL A 116 22.45 6.70 -6.13
CA VAL A 116 21.68 7.78 -6.78
C VAL A 116 20.56 7.25 -7.70
N ARG A 117 20.71 6.02 -8.21
CA ARG A 117 19.70 5.35 -9.05
C ARG A 117 18.37 5.15 -8.31
N ALA A 118 18.43 5.00 -6.97
CA ALA A 118 17.24 4.86 -6.14
C ALA A 118 16.33 6.10 -6.13
N ALA A 119 16.87 7.29 -6.44
CA ALA A 119 16.09 8.54 -6.38
C ALA A 119 14.87 8.52 -7.33
N GLY A 120 15.03 7.99 -8.52
CA GLY A 120 13.95 7.82 -9.49
C GLY A 120 12.85 6.89 -8.96
N ALA A 121 13.24 5.74 -8.44
CA ALA A 121 12.31 4.76 -7.87
C ALA A 121 11.56 5.32 -6.64
N LEU A 122 12.24 6.08 -5.77
CA LEU A 122 11.62 6.75 -4.63
C LEU A 122 10.61 7.81 -5.04
N ARG A 123 10.87 8.58 -6.11
CA ARG A 123 9.93 9.56 -6.63
C ARG A 123 8.69 8.90 -7.23
N VAL A 124 8.87 7.84 -8.01
CA VAL A 124 7.73 7.10 -8.59
C VAL A 124 6.91 6.44 -7.49
N SER A 125 7.55 5.80 -6.51
CA SER A 125 6.83 5.16 -5.41
C SER A 125 6.07 6.15 -4.52
N SER A 126 6.51 7.42 -4.42
CA SER A 126 5.82 8.43 -3.61
C SER A 126 4.39 8.68 -4.07
N LEU A 127 4.07 8.51 -5.37
CA LEU A 127 2.71 8.64 -5.89
C LEU A 127 1.73 7.64 -5.23
N GLY A 128 2.24 6.48 -4.80
CA GLY A 128 1.45 5.50 -4.09
C GLY A 128 0.99 5.94 -2.70
N LEU A 129 1.68 6.89 -2.05
CA LEU A 129 1.37 7.30 -0.67
C LEU A 129 -0.02 7.92 -0.52
N LEU A 130 -0.45 8.71 -1.50
CA LEU A 130 -1.78 9.30 -1.51
C LEU A 130 -2.87 8.21 -1.47
N TRP A 131 -2.73 7.21 -2.34
CA TRP A 131 -3.68 6.09 -2.41
C TRP A 131 -3.65 5.23 -1.15
N MET A 132 -2.47 5.01 -0.57
CA MET A 132 -2.33 4.27 0.68
C MET A 132 -3.01 4.98 1.85
N ALA A 133 -2.89 6.31 1.95
CA ALA A 133 -3.53 7.11 2.97
C ALA A 133 -5.07 7.07 2.85
N VAL A 134 -5.60 7.28 1.65
CA VAL A 134 -7.05 7.19 1.37
C VAL A 134 -7.58 5.77 1.65
N SER A 135 -6.89 4.74 1.19
CA SER A 135 -7.25 3.34 1.46
C SER A 135 -7.26 3.02 2.95
N SER A 136 -6.36 3.63 3.74
CA SER A 136 -6.32 3.48 5.20
C SER A 136 -7.60 3.98 5.87
N VAL A 137 -8.16 5.12 5.42
CA VAL A 137 -9.44 5.65 5.90
C VAL A 137 -10.59 4.71 5.54
N LEU A 138 -10.63 4.24 4.29
CA LEU A 138 -11.68 3.32 3.84
C LEU A 138 -11.66 1.99 4.59
N ARG A 139 -10.47 1.44 4.88
CA ARG A 139 -10.32 0.26 5.74
C ARG A 139 -10.93 0.51 7.13
N GLY A 140 -10.61 1.66 7.74
CA GLY A 140 -11.19 2.07 9.02
C GLY A 140 -12.73 2.14 8.98
N PHE A 141 -13.29 2.69 7.92
CA PHE A 141 -14.73 2.75 7.70
C PHE A 141 -15.39 1.36 7.61
N PHE A 142 -14.83 0.45 6.81
CA PHE A 142 -15.38 -0.91 6.67
C PHE A 142 -15.26 -1.71 7.96
N ILE A 143 -14.17 -1.54 8.72
CA ILE A 143 -14.00 -2.16 10.03
C ILE A 143 -15.06 -1.64 11.01
N ALA A 144 -15.33 -0.33 11.05
CA ALA A 144 -16.36 0.27 11.87
C ALA A 144 -17.76 -0.30 11.57
N ARG A 145 -18.03 -0.58 10.29
CA ARG A 145 -19.27 -1.23 9.83
C ARG A 145 -19.32 -2.73 10.06
N ARG A 146 -18.25 -3.33 10.59
CA ARG A 146 -18.09 -4.79 10.74
C ARG A 146 -18.19 -5.55 9.41
N GLN A 147 -17.91 -4.89 8.30
CA GLN A 147 -17.90 -5.47 6.96
C GLN A 147 -16.48 -5.89 6.60
N VAL A 148 -16.21 -7.19 6.67
CA VAL A 148 -14.88 -7.77 6.42
C VAL A 148 -14.66 -8.04 4.93
N GLU A 149 -15.73 -8.46 4.23
CA GLU A 149 -15.67 -8.88 2.83
C GLU A 149 -15.10 -7.80 1.88
N PRO A 150 -15.52 -6.51 1.93
CA PRO A 150 -14.97 -5.48 1.05
C PRO A 150 -13.48 -5.22 1.32
N ASN A 151 -13.04 -5.34 2.57
CA ASN A 151 -11.64 -5.14 2.93
C ASN A 151 -10.74 -6.26 2.37
N VAL A 152 -11.17 -7.51 2.47
CA VAL A 152 -10.45 -8.66 1.89
C VAL A 152 -10.41 -8.56 0.37
N LEU A 153 -11.54 -8.23 -0.28
CA LEU A 153 -11.62 -8.10 -1.73
C LEU A 153 -10.72 -6.99 -2.25
N SER A 154 -10.67 -5.83 -1.57
CA SER A 154 -9.78 -4.74 -1.95
C SER A 154 -8.30 -5.12 -1.83
N GLN A 155 -7.91 -5.87 -0.81
CA GLN A 155 -6.52 -6.35 -0.65
C GLN A 155 -6.14 -7.36 -1.74
N LEU A 156 -7.04 -8.28 -2.09
CA LEU A 156 -6.82 -9.24 -3.18
C LEU A 156 -6.68 -8.51 -4.52
N ALA A 157 -7.55 -7.54 -4.80
CA ALA A 157 -7.48 -6.72 -6.01
C ALA A 157 -6.16 -5.94 -6.08
N GLU A 158 -5.76 -5.29 -4.98
CA GLU A 158 -4.49 -4.55 -4.89
C GLU A 158 -3.29 -5.47 -5.19
N GLN A 159 -3.26 -6.66 -4.60
CA GLN A 159 -2.18 -7.62 -4.82
C GLN A 159 -2.14 -8.12 -6.27
N THR A 160 -3.31 -8.42 -6.86
CA THR A 160 -3.41 -8.86 -8.26
C THR A 160 -2.91 -7.77 -9.22
N VAL A 161 -3.32 -6.52 -9.01
CA VAL A 161 -2.86 -5.37 -9.79
C VAL A 161 -1.35 -5.18 -9.64
N ARG A 162 -0.82 -5.28 -8.41
CA ARG A 162 0.62 -5.17 -8.15
C ARG A 162 1.42 -6.23 -8.91
N ILE A 163 1.00 -7.50 -8.84
CA ILE A 163 1.65 -8.60 -9.56
C ILE A 163 1.61 -8.33 -11.07
N GLY A 164 0.44 -7.93 -11.61
CA GLY A 164 0.28 -7.61 -13.02
C GLY A 164 1.19 -6.48 -13.48
N ILE A 165 1.25 -5.37 -12.74
CA ILE A 165 2.12 -4.22 -13.08
C ILE A 165 3.59 -4.65 -13.10
N VAL A 166 4.05 -5.38 -12.08
CA VAL A 166 5.45 -5.82 -11.99
C VAL A 166 5.78 -6.78 -13.12
N TYR A 167 4.87 -7.71 -13.44
CA TYR A 167 5.04 -8.64 -14.55
C TYR A 167 5.21 -7.91 -15.89
N PHE A 168 4.27 -7.03 -16.23
CA PHE A 168 4.33 -6.24 -17.47
C PHE A 168 5.51 -5.29 -17.55
N ALA A 169 5.91 -4.71 -16.41
CA ALA A 169 7.08 -3.82 -16.38
C ALA A 169 8.38 -4.57 -16.69
N LEU A 170 8.54 -5.79 -16.18
CA LEU A 170 9.71 -6.63 -16.47
C LEU A 170 9.71 -7.14 -17.91
N GLU A 171 8.58 -7.62 -18.43
CA GLU A 171 8.49 -8.02 -19.85
C GLU A 171 8.88 -6.87 -20.79
N ARG A 172 8.44 -5.64 -20.48
CA ARG A 172 8.85 -4.46 -21.26
C ARG A 172 10.33 -4.16 -21.14
N ALA A 173 10.91 -4.31 -19.94
CA ALA A 173 12.34 -4.10 -19.73
C ALA A 173 13.18 -5.15 -20.50
N ASP A 174 12.80 -6.41 -20.46
CA ASP A 174 13.48 -7.50 -21.20
C ASP A 174 13.38 -7.30 -22.71
N ALA A 175 12.20 -6.87 -23.21
CA ALA A 175 12.01 -6.55 -24.63
C ALA A 175 12.88 -5.37 -25.09
N LEU A 176 13.06 -4.34 -24.25
CA LEU A 176 13.94 -3.21 -24.55
C LEU A 176 15.41 -3.60 -24.52
N LEU A 177 15.83 -4.44 -23.58
CA LEU A 177 17.19 -4.96 -23.50
C LEU A 177 17.54 -5.86 -24.68
N SER A 178 16.59 -6.69 -25.14
CA SER A 178 16.78 -7.53 -26.33
C SER A 178 16.91 -6.72 -27.62
N LEU A 179 16.28 -5.52 -27.69
CA LEU A 179 16.42 -4.61 -28.83
C LEU A 179 17.76 -3.85 -28.85
N ILE A 180 18.40 -3.70 -27.71
CA ILE A 180 19.71 -3.02 -27.57
C ILE A 180 20.87 -3.98 -27.82
N HIS A 181 20.64 -5.29 -27.69
CA HIS A 181 21.66 -6.32 -27.93
C HIS A 181 21.69 -6.85 -29.40
N ILE A 182 20.91 -6.27 -30.32
CA ILE A 182 21.05 -6.43 -31.78
C ILE A 182 21.77 -5.20 -32.35
#